data_d547dd62dd075fa7ca1d95e74b06a7b5
#
_entry.id   d547dd62dd075fa7ca1d95e74b06a7b5
#
_cell.length_a   1.000
_cell.length_b   1.000
_cell.length_c   1.000
_cell.angle_alpha   90.00
_cell.angle_beta   90.00
_cell.angle_gamma   90.00
#
_symmetry.space_group_name_H-M   'P 1'
#
loop_
_entity.id
_entity.type
_entity.pdbx_description
1 polymer ?
#
loop_
_entity_poly.entity_id
_entity_poly.type
_entity_poly.pdbx_seq_one_letter_code
_entity_poly.pdbx_strand_id
1 'polypeptide(L)' 'MSLKPKKRSLTLRGHRTSVSLEDRFWTAFRQIAADENLAINALAAKVDEERPFEEGLASAIRDYV' A
#
# COMPACT_ATOMS: atom_id res chain seq x y z
N MET A 1 10.26 -7.46 -16.32
CA MET A 1 9.64 -6.60 -15.30
C MET A 1 8.36 -5.99 -15.83
N SER A 2 7.30 -6.05 -15.07
CA SER A 2 6.03 -5.47 -15.49
C SER A 2 5.97 -3.98 -15.11
N LEU A 3 5.59 -3.14 -16.07
CA LEU A 3 5.37 -1.72 -15.83
C LEU A 3 3.91 -1.40 -15.54
N LYS A 4 3.05 -2.41 -15.61
CA LYS A 4 1.62 -2.23 -15.40
C LYS A 4 1.27 -2.47 -13.93
N PRO A 5 0.27 -1.73 -13.40
CA PRO A 5 -0.20 -2.00 -12.05
C PRO A 5 -0.74 -3.42 -11.92
N LYS A 6 -0.46 -4.05 -10.82
CA LYS A 6 -1.01 -5.37 -10.49
C LYS A 6 -1.90 -5.25 -9.27
N LYS A 7 -2.95 -6.05 -9.25
CA LYS A 7 -3.87 -6.08 -8.13
C LYS A 7 -3.19 -6.75 -6.93
N ARG A 8 -3.16 -6.04 -5.81
CA ARG A 8 -2.56 -6.52 -4.55
C ARG A 8 -3.66 -6.58 -3.49
N SER A 9 -3.78 -7.72 -2.84
CA SER A 9 -4.76 -7.88 -1.77
C SER A 9 -4.19 -7.38 -0.44
N LEU A 10 -5.00 -6.66 0.29
CA LEU A 10 -4.65 -6.15 1.61
C LEU A 10 -5.82 -6.37 2.56
N THR A 11 -5.53 -6.47 3.85
CA THR A 11 -6.57 -6.54 4.87
C THR A 11 -6.34 -5.37 5.82
N LEU A 12 -7.28 -4.45 5.87
CA LEU A 12 -7.20 -3.24 6.69
C LEU A 12 -8.28 -3.29 7.75
N ARG A 13 -7.85 -3.37 9.01
CA ARG A 13 -8.78 -3.40 10.14
C ARG A 13 -9.86 -4.46 9.99
N GLY A 14 -9.47 -5.65 9.53
CA GLY A 14 -10.40 -6.74 9.33
C GLY A 14 -11.19 -6.71 8.03
N HIS A 15 -11.01 -5.68 7.21
CA HIS A 15 -11.69 -5.56 5.93
C HIS A 15 -10.75 -5.88 4.78
N ARG A 16 -11.20 -6.74 3.89
CA ARG A 16 -10.44 -7.10 2.72
C ARG A 16 -10.58 -6.03 1.65
N THR A 17 -9.46 -5.60 1.09
CA THR A 17 -9.46 -4.64 0.01
C THR A 17 -8.36 -5.00 -0.99
N SER A 18 -8.31 -4.30 -2.10
CA SER A 18 -7.22 -4.48 -3.05
C SER A 18 -6.81 -3.14 -3.61
N VAL A 19 -5.54 -3.05 -4.00
CA VAL A 19 -5.00 -1.86 -4.64
C VAL A 19 -4.25 -2.32 -5.88
N SER A 20 -4.23 -1.48 -6.91
CA SER A 20 -3.45 -1.73 -8.11
C SER A 20 -2.17 -0.93 -8.02
N LEU A 21 -1.04 -1.63 -7.90
CA LEU A 21 0.28 -1.00 -7.76
C LEU A 21 1.29 -1.70 -8.65
N GLU A 22 2.14 -0.91 -9.26
CA GLU A 22 3.28 -1.41 -10.01
C GLU A 22 4.25 -2.14 -9.08
N ASP A 23 4.98 -3.11 -9.62
CA ASP A 23 5.91 -3.91 -8.82
C ASP A 23 6.91 -3.04 -8.05
N ARG A 24 7.42 -1.97 -8.66
CA ARG A 24 8.40 -1.09 -8.01
C ARG A 24 7.83 -0.43 -6.75
N PHE A 25 6.57 0.01 -6.79
CA PHE A 25 5.94 0.62 -5.62
C PHE A 25 5.61 -0.42 -4.56
N TRP A 26 5.15 -1.59 -4.98
CA TRP A 26 4.85 -2.67 -4.05
C TRP A 26 6.09 -3.14 -3.32
N THR A 27 7.19 -3.33 -4.04
CA THR A 27 8.45 -3.75 -3.46
C THR A 27 8.97 -2.70 -2.47
N ALA A 28 8.94 -1.43 -2.85
CA ALA A 28 9.38 -0.35 -1.98
C ALA A 28 8.50 -0.25 -0.73
N PHE A 29 7.19 -0.41 -0.89
CA PHE A 29 6.26 -0.37 0.24
C PHE A 29 6.52 -1.51 1.21
N ARG A 30 6.75 -2.71 0.70
CA ARG A 30 7.10 -3.86 1.54
C ARG A 30 8.41 -3.66 2.27
N GLN A 31 9.38 -3.04 1.61
CA GLN A 31 10.68 -2.74 2.23
C GLN A 31 10.53 -1.75 3.38
N ILE A 32 9.71 -0.73 3.20
CA ILE A 32 9.44 0.24 4.26
C ILE A 32 8.79 -0.45 5.46
N ALA A 33 7.83 -1.33 5.21
CA ALA A 33 7.18 -2.08 6.28
C ALA A 33 8.21 -2.91 7.06
N ALA A 34 9.11 -3.60 6.35
CA ALA A 34 10.17 -4.38 6.99
C ALA A 34 11.10 -3.50 7.80
N ASP A 35 11.50 -2.34 7.26
CA ASP A 35 12.39 -1.41 7.94
C ASP A 35 11.76 -0.85 9.21
N GLU A 36 10.46 -0.66 9.20
CA GLU A 36 9.71 -0.17 10.37
C GLU A 36 9.24 -1.29 11.29
N ASN A 37 9.57 -2.52 10.94
CA ASN A 37 9.17 -3.70 11.70
C ASN A 37 7.65 -3.82 11.82
N LEU A 38 6.94 -3.52 10.74
CA LEU A 38 5.50 -3.58 10.66
C LEU A 38 5.06 -4.64 9.64
N ALA A 39 3.90 -5.25 9.89
CA ALA A 39 3.26 -6.05 8.88
C ALA A 39 2.78 -5.13 7.74
N ILE A 40 2.76 -5.65 6.52
CA ILE A 40 2.35 -4.85 5.35
C ILE A 40 0.92 -4.30 5.53
N ASN A 41 0.02 -5.09 6.10
CA ASN A 41 -1.35 -4.65 6.34
C ASN A 41 -1.41 -3.52 7.37
N ALA A 42 -0.54 -3.55 8.38
CA ALA A 42 -0.48 -2.49 9.38
C ALA A 42 0.00 -1.18 8.77
N LEU A 43 1.02 -1.25 7.91
CA LEU A 43 1.50 -0.06 7.23
C LEU A 43 0.44 0.49 6.27
N ALA A 44 -0.25 -0.39 5.55
CA ALA A 44 -1.31 0.03 4.65
C ALA A 44 -2.46 0.71 5.40
N ALA A 45 -2.82 0.20 6.57
CA ALA A 45 -3.85 0.83 7.40
C ALA A 45 -3.44 2.23 7.85
N LYS A 46 -2.16 2.39 8.21
CA LYS A 46 -1.63 3.70 8.62
C LYS A 46 -1.72 4.70 7.47
N VAL A 47 -1.31 4.30 6.28
CA VAL A 47 -1.38 5.16 5.09
C VAL A 47 -2.83 5.50 4.77
N ASP A 48 -3.72 4.52 4.88
CA ASP A 48 -5.15 4.73 4.61
C ASP A 48 -5.75 5.76 5.57
N GLU A 49 -5.38 5.71 6.85
CA GLU A 49 -5.86 6.67 7.84
C GLU A 49 -5.37 8.08 7.58
N GLU A 50 -4.16 8.23 7.05
CA GLU A 50 -3.54 9.52 6.84
C GLU A 50 -3.85 10.15 5.49
N ARG A 51 -4.44 9.38 4.57
CA ARG A 51 -4.71 9.91 3.23
C ARG A 51 -5.87 10.90 3.24
N PRO A 52 -5.83 11.91 2.36
CA PRO A 52 -6.98 12.79 2.17
C PRO A 52 -8.20 12.00 1.69
N PHE A 53 -9.37 12.46 2.06
CA PHE A 53 -10.63 11.78 1.73
C PHE A 53 -10.77 11.50 0.23
N GLU A 54 -10.32 12.43 -0.60
CA GLU A 54 -10.47 12.35 -2.06
C GLU A 54 -9.40 11.49 -2.74
N GLU A 55 -8.36 11.12 -2.02
CA GLU A 55 -7.24 10.38 -2.59
C GLU A 55 -7.44 8.88 -2.40
N GLY A 56 -7.31 8.12 -3.49
CA GLY A 56 -7.38 6.66 -3.42
C GLY A 56 -6.19 6.07 -2.69
N LEU A 57 -6.37 4.86 -2.14
CA LEU A 57 -5.31 4.20 -1.38
C LEU A 57 -4.06 3.94 -2.24
N ALA A 58 -4.24 3.51 -3.50
CA ALA A 58 -3.10 3.27 -4.39
C ALA A 58 -2.26 4.53 -4.58
N SER A 59 -2.93 5.67 -4.79
CA SER A 59 -2.22 6.95 -4.94
C SER A 59 -1.53 7.34 -3.65
N ALA A 60 -2.17 7.13 -2.51
CA ALA A 60 -1.57 7.43 -1.22
C ALA A 60 -0.33 6.59 -0.96
N ILE A 61 -0.35 5.32 -1.34
CA ILE A 61 0.82 4.46 -1.20
C ILE A 61 1.96 4.94 -2.11
N ARG A 62 1.66 5.31 -3.36
CA ARG A 62 2.68 5.85 -4.28
C ARG A 62 3.32 7.11 -3.71
N ASP A 63 2.52 7.99 -3.14
CA ASP A 63 3.04 9.22 -2.53
C ASP A 63 3.86 8.91 -1.27
N TYR A 64 3.46 7.92 -0.51
CA TYR A 64 4.15 7.54 0.72
C TYR A 64 5.53 6.96 0.43
N VAL A 65 5.62 6.19 -0.64
CA VAL A 65 6.88 5.63 -1.07
C VAL A 65 7.76 6.70 -1.71
#